data_906362c9e37c28f086af1381326ba8c7
#
_entry.id   906362c9e37c28f086af1381326ba8c7
#
_cell.length_a   1.000
_cell.length_b   1.000
_cell.length_c   1.000
_cell.angle_alpha   90.00
_cell.angle_beta   90.00
_cell.angle_gamma   90.00
#
_symmetry.space_group_name_H-M   'P 1'
#
loop_
_entity.id
_entity.type
_entity.pdbx_description
1 polymer ?
#
loop_
_entity_poly.entity_id
_entity_poly.type
_entity_poly.pdbx_seq_one_letter_code
_entity_poly.pdbx_strand_id
1 'polypeptide(L)'
;INHKFSDRSRLYLSAYNGKDHFAADYDSNTDYKDGSKMNWGNTIISARWNYIFNNRLFSNTTVSYNNYLFDVNTYTNNQYSTGAGAIILNRYSSNYHSGITDWSYQIDFDYNPTPAHHIKFGTGYLFHRFQPDVTTSVISDKTDNRIDRDTTYHNANNSRIHAHEVTAYAEDNFKIGSRLRLNLGLLLSLFHVQDQNYLSLQPRISARYQLNKDIT
;
A
#
# COMPACT_ATOMS: atom_id res chain seq x y z
N ILE A 1 -18.76 8.37 -6.77
CA ILE A 1 -19.79 8.46 -7.81
C ILE A 1 -20.37 7.07 -8.02
N ASN A 2 -21.68 7.01 -8.25
CA ASN A 2 -22.39 5.77 -8.51
C ASN A 2 -23.29 5.99 -9.73
N HIS A 3 -23.18 5.10 -10.72
CA HIS A 3 -23.98 5.15 -11.93
C HIS A 3 -24.64 3.79 -12.18
N LYS A 4 -25.97 3.82 -12.40
CA LYS A 4 -26.77 2.65 -12.73
C LYS A 4 -27.05 2.64 -14.25
N PHE A 5 -26.44 1.74 -14.99
CA PHE A 5 -26.68 1.56 -16.41
C PHE A 5 -28.02 0.81 -16.65
N SER A 6 -28.31 -0.15 -15.78
CA SER A 6 -29.53 -0.95 -15.82
C SER A 6 -29.81 -1.55 -14.42
N ASP A 7 -30.91 -2.30 -14.25
CA ASP A 7 -31.16 -3.05 -13.02
C ASP A 7 -30.11 -4.14 -12.77
N ARG A 8 -29.38 -4.54 -13.80
CA ARG A 8 -28.33 -5.57 -13.71
C ARG A 8 -26.92 -5.04 -13.75
N SER A 9 -26.72 -3.76 -14.03
CA SER A 9 -25.38 -3.19 -14.26
C SER A 9 -25.20 -1.87 -13.53
N ARG A 10 -24.22 -1.81 -12.65
CA ARG A 10 -23.91 -0.64 -11.83
C ARG A 10 -22.41 -0.43 -11.70
N LEU A 11 -21.97 0.80 -11.89
CA LEU A 11 -20.58 1.23 -11.74
C LEU A 11 -20.45 2.14 -10.52
N TYR A 12 -19.42 1.91 -9.73
CA TYR A 12 -18.99 2.74 -8.60
C TYR A 12 -17.59 3.27 -8.90
N LEU A 13 -17.42 4.59 -8.81
CA LEU A 13 -16.12 5.24 -8.87
C LEU A 13 -15.84 5.88 -7.52
N SER A 14 -14.68 5.61 -6.96
CA SER A 14 -14.20 6.23 -5.74
C SER A 14 -12.77 6.72 -5.90
N ALA A 15 -12.48 7.84 -5.23
CA ALA A 15 -11.14 8.39 -5.15
C ALA A 15 -10.91 8.91 -3.74
N TYR A 16 -9.71 8.70 -3.26
CA TYR A 16 -9.21 9.24 -2.00
C TYR A 16 -7.82 9.82 -2.23
N ASN A 17 -7.57 10.96 -1.61
CA ASN A 17 -6.23 11.54 -1.52
C ASN A 17 -6.05 12.09 -0.11
N GLY A 18 -5.04 11.62 0.59
CA GLY A 18 -4.66 12.08 1.92
C GLY A 18 -3.17 12.39 1.95
N LYS A 19 -2.80 13.45 2.66
CA LYS A 19 -1.41 13.83 2.89
C LYS A 19 -1.26 14.32 4.31
N ASP A 20 -0.31 13.74 5.02
CA ASP A 20 0.01 14.08 6.40
C ASP A 20 1.42 14.68 6.47
N HIS A 21 1.61 15.53 7.46
CA HIS A 21 2.87 16.19 7.71
C HIS A 21 3.17 16.20 9.20
N PHE A 22 4.38 15.82 9.52
CA PHE A 22 4.95 15.96 10.87
C PHE A 22 6.24 16.75 10.79
N ALA A 23 6.44 17.67 11.72
CA ALA A 23 7.69 18.39 11.87
C ALA A 23 8.05 18.51 13.34
N ALA A 24 9.32 18.30 13.65
CA ALA A 24 9.90 18.52 14.96
C ALA A 24 11.21 19.28 14.76
N ASP A 25 11.26 20.48 15.29
CA ASP A 25 12.42 21.35 15.21
C ASP A 25 12.91 21.64 16.64
N TYR A 26 14.22 21.53 16.85
CA TYR A 26 14.88 21.92 18.06
C TYR A 26 15.82 23.10 17.78
N ASP A 27 15.70 24.16 18.54
CA ASP A 27 16.50 25.38 18.45
C ASP A 27 17.06 25.70 19.82
N SER A 28 18.35 25.48 20.03
CA SER A 28 19.05 25.86 21.27
C SER A 28 19.78 27.17 21.03
N ASN A 29 19.07 28.29 21.16
CA ASN A 29 19.65 29.63 20.99
C ASN A 29 20.40 29.79 19.63
N THR A 30 20.93 30.64 19.11
CA THR A 30 21.49 30.97 17.81
C THR A 30 22.44 29.95 17.18
N ASP A 31 23.00 29.03 17.97
CA ASP A 31 24.20 28.29 17.59
C ASP A 31 23.95 26.85 17.11
N TYR A 32 22.85 26.25 17.51
CA TYR A 32 22.50 24.87 17.13
C TYR A 32 21.02 24.74 16.78
N LYS A 33 20.76 24.23 15.59
CA LYS A 33 19.40 23.91 15.13
C LYS A 33 19.41 22.54 14.49
N ASP A 34 18.52 21.68 14.93
CA ASP A 34 18.23 20.44 14.26
C ASP A 34 16.73 20.23 14.08
N GLY A 35 16.36 19.41 13.13
CA GLY A 35 14.99 19.13 12.90
C GLY A 35 14.76 17.95 12.00
N SER A 36 13.54 17.45 12.06
CA SER A 36 13.04 16.38 11.21
C SER A 36 11.67 16.76 10.67
N LYS A 37 11.48 16.58 9.38
CA LYS A 37 10.21 16.75 8.68
C LYS A 37 9.87 15.46 8.00
N MET A 38 8.65 14.99 8.22
CA MET A 38 8.13 13.76 7.64
C MET A 38 6.84 14.07 6.90
N ASN A 39 6.76 13.64 5.66
CA ASN A 39 5.55 13.71 4.87
C ASN A 39 5.20 12.32 4.39
N TRP A 40 3.94 11.96 4.50
CA TRP A 40 3.45 10.75 3.87
C TRP A 40 2.08 11.00 3.29
N GLY A 41 1.73 10.23 2.31
CA GLY A 41 0.45 10.39 1.65
C GLY A 41 0.05 9.20 0.82
N ASN A 42 -1.24 9.09 0.60
CA ASN A 42 -1.82 8.04 -0.18
C ASN A 42 -2.86 8.58 -1.16
N THR A 43 -2.79 8.14 -2.41
CA THR A 43 -3.78 8.40 -3.44
C THR A 43 -4.36 7.07 -3.89
N ILE A 44 -5.68 6.90 -3.75
CA ILE A 44 -6.38 5.69 -4.17
C ILE A 44 -7.48 6.10 -5.17
N ILE A 45 -7.52 5.43 -6.30
CA ILE A 45 -8.61 5.57 -7.27
C ILE A 45 -9.10 4.16 -7.58
N SER A 46 -10.41 3.94 -7.51
CA SER A 46 -11.00 2.65 -7.86
C SER A 46 -12.27 2.77 -8.65
N ALA A 47 -12.45 1.82 -9.55
CA ALA A 47 -13.67 1.58 -10.29
C ALA A 47 -14.15 0.15 -10.01
N ARG A 48 -15.37 0.02 -9.52
CA ARG A 48 -16.01 -1.27 -9.28
C ARG A 48 -17.28 -1.39 -10.10
N TRP A 49 -17.33 -2.42 -10.91
CA TRP A 49 -18.48 -2.75 -11.72
C TRP A 49 -19.18 -4.01 -11.20
N ASN A 50 -20.46 -3.85 -10.82
CA ASN A 50 -21.33 -4.95 -10.42
C ASN A 50 -22.19 -5.36 -11.62
N TYR A 51 -22.24 -6.64 -11.91
CA TYR A 51 -23.07 -7.17 -12.98
C TYR A 51 -23.85 -8.41 -12.54
N ILE A 52 -25.18 -8.38 -12.73
CA ILE A 52 -26.10 -9.47 -12.43
C ILE A 52 -26.38 -10.23 -13.74
N PHE A 53 -25.82 -11.42 -13.90
CA PHE A 53 -26.07 -12.28 -15.06
C PHE A 53 -27.49 -12.84 -15.02
N ASN A 54 -27.87 -13.34 -13.84
CA ASN A 54 -29.22 -13.88 -13.56
C ASN A 54 -29.46 -13.90 -12.04
N ASN A 55 -30.59 -14.45 -11.60
CA ASN A 55 -30.98 -14.49 -10.18
C ASN A 55 -30.04 -15.33 -9.28
N ARG A 56 -29.07 -16.05 -9.85
CA ARG A 56 -28.17 -16.95 -9.14
C ARG A 56 -26.70 -16.59 -9.29
N LEU A 57 -26.36 -15.76 -10.25
CA LEU A 57 -24.97 -15.41 -10.55
C LEU A 57 -24.83 -13.91 -10.72
N PHE A 58 -23.93 -13.33 -9.92
CA PHE A 58 -23.47 -11.97 -10.13
C PHE A 58 -21.94 -11.88 -10.04
N SER A 59 -21.37 -10.78 -10.55
CA SER A 59 -19.96 -10.51 -10.44
C SER A 59 -19.68 -9.10 -9.93
N ASN A 60 -18.54 -8.97 -9.29
CA ASN A 60 -17.87 -7.70 -8.95
C ASN A 60 -16.53 -7.65 -9.65
N THR A 61 -16.36 -6.72 -10.56
CA THR A 61 -15.05 -6.44 -11.16
C THR A 61 -14.52 -5.14 -10.60
N THR A 62 -13.32 -5.16 -10.04
CA THR A 62 -12.68 -3.97 -9.45
C THR A 62 -11.35 -3.74 -10.12
N VAL A 63 -11.10 -2.50 -10.53
CA VAL A 63 -9.79 -2.01 -10.95
C VAL A 63 -9.40 -0.91 -9.97
N SER A 64 -8.18 -0.93 -9.45
CA SER A 64 -7.72 0.14 -8.58
C SER A 64 -6.27 0.54 -8.86
N TYR A 65 -6.00 1.79 -8.57
CA TYR A 65 -4.68 2.40 -8.52
C TYR A 65 -4.46 2.91 -7.11
N ASN A 66 -3.31 2.58 -6.54
CA ASN A 66 -2.85 3.06 -5.25
C ASN A 66 -1.43 3.62 -5.40
N ASN A 67 -1.18 4.80 -4.83
CA ASN A 67 0.15 5.39 -4.78
C ASN A 67 0.42 5.92 -3.38
N TYR A 68 1.36 5.30 -2.69
CA TYR A 68 1.84 5.71 -1.38
C TYR A 68 3.23 6.32 -1.50
N LEU A 69 3.43 7.48 -0.89
CA LEU A 69 4.70 8.20 -0.83
C LEU A 69 5.07 8.48 0.61
N PHE A 70 6.35 8.41 0.91
CA PHE A 70 6.93 8.67 2.22
C PHE A 70 8.25 9.41 2.06
N ASP A 71 8.33 10.60 2.65
CA ASP A 71 9.50 11.46 2.61
C ASP A 71 9.93 11.81 4.04
N VAL A 72 11.22 11.70 4.33
CA VAL A 72 11.81 12.19 5.57
C VAL A 72 12.96 13.13 5.22
N ASN A 73 12.91 14.31 5.77
CA ASN A 73 13.99 15.28 5.73
C ASN A 73 14.52 15.51 7.15
N THR A 74 15.81 15.30 7.36
CA THR A 74 16.50 15.67 8.59
C THR A 74 17.56 16.72 8.29
N TYR A 75 17.75 17.66 9.20
CA TYR A 75 18.79 18.66 9.07
C TYR A 75 19.39 19.01 10.44
N THR A 76 20.67 19.37 10.39
CA THR A 76 21.42 19.92 11.52
C THR A 76 22.23 21.11 11.04
N ASN A 77 22.12 22.22 11.75
CA ASN A 77 22.93 23.42 11.51
C ASN A 77 23.64 23.78 12.81
N ASN A 78 24.95 23.86 12.76
CA ASN A 78 25.80 24.29 13.87
C ASN A 78 26.53 25.56 13.49
N GLN A 79 26.48 26.56 14.36
CA GLN A 79 27.25 27.79 14.23
C GLN A 79 28.07 28.00 15.50
N TYR A 80 29.33 28.24 15.37
CA TYR A 80 30.20 28.55 16.50
C TYR A 80 31.29 29.52 16.11
N SER A 81 31.78 30.30 17.09
CA SER A 81 32.87 31.23 16.91
C SER A 81 34.18 30.59 17.35
N THR A 82 35.22 30.76 16.57
CA THR A 82 36.57 30.33 16.96
C THR A 82 37.17 31.33 17.96
N GLY A 83 38.21 30.91 18.70
CA GLY A 83 38.97 31.83 19.58
C GLY A 83 39.60 33.03 18.86
N ALA A 84 39.75 33.00 17.55
CA ALA A 84 40.20 34.10 16.70
C ALA A 84 39.03 34.98 16.17
N GLY A 85 37.77 34.72 16.57
CA GLY A 85 36.59 35.48 16.17
C GLY A 85 35.97 35.07 14.84
N ALA A 86 36.52 34.08 14.14
CA ALA A 86 35.93 33.59 12.89
C ALA A 86 34.65 32.79 13.20
N ILE A 87 33.59 32.94 12.36
CA ILE A 87 32.33 32.23 12.46
C ILE A 87 32.37 30.98 11.56
N ILE A 88 32.20 29.84 12.16
CA ILE A 88 32.06 28.55 11.43
C ILE A 88 30.60 28.12 11.40
N LEU A 89 30.12 27.80 10.22
CA LEU A 89 28.77 27.28 10.00
C LEU A 89 28.87 25.90 9.33
N ASN A 90 28.42 24.89 10.02
CA ASN A 90 28.33 23.54 9.49
C ASN A 90 26.86 23.19 9.29
N ARG A 91 26.49 22.76 8.08
CA ARG A 91 25.14 22.32 7.74
C ARG A 91 25.19 20.89 7.20
N TYR A 92 24.35 20.06 7.76
CA TYR A 92 24.07 18.72 7.27
C TYR A 92 22.57 18.59 7.02
N SER A 93 22.18 18.02 5.89
CA SER A 93 20.79 17.62 5.65
C SER A 93 20.75 16.29 4.93
N SER A 94 19.74 15.48 5.23
CA SER A 94 19.48 14.20 4.58
C SER A 94 18.02 14.12 4.19
N ASN A 95 17.75 13.79 2.94
CA ASN A 95 16.42 13.52 2.42
C ASN A 95 16.30 12.03 2.08
N TYR A 96 15.35 11.37 2.69
CA TYR A 96 14.95 10.00 2.39
C TYR A 96 13.61 10.03 1.66
N HIS A 97 13.51 9.33 0.54
CA HIS A 97 12.29 9.22 -0.23
C HIS A 97 12.00 7.75 -0.56
N SER A 98 10.77 7.30 -0.32
CA SER A 98 10.31 5.95 -0.64
C SER A 98 8.88 5.98 -1.15
N GLY A 99 8.50 5.01 -1.95
CA GLY A 99 7.14 4.94 -2.48
C GLY A 99 6.75 3.56 -3.01
N ILE A 100 5.44 3.35 -3.04
CA ILE A 100 4.83 2.14 -3.61
C ILE A 100 3.71 2.58 -4.54
N THR A 101 3.70 2.05 -5.75
CA THR A 101 2.60 2.22 -6.69
C THR A 101 2.05 0.86 -7.06
N ASP A 102 0.74 0.69 -6.87
CA ASP A 102 0.03 -0.56 -7.14
C ASP A 102 -1.04 -0.35 -8.20
N TRP A 103 -1.16 -1.31 -9.09
CA TRP A 103 -2.29 -1.48 -9.98
C TRP A 103 -2.94 -2.82 -9.72
N SER A 104 -4.22 -2.84 -9.41
CA SER A 104 -4.93 -4.07 -9.16
C SER A 104 -6.11 -4.25 -10.11
N TYR A 105 -6.33 -5.50 -10.47
CA TYR A 105 -7.52 -5.98 -11.12
C TYR A 105 -8.04 -7.19 -10.35
N GLN A 106 -9.32 -7.22 -10.02
CA GLN A 106 -9.96 -8.33 -9.36
C GLN A 106 -11.34 -8.57 -9.95
N ILE A 107 -11.69 -9.82 -10.16
CA ILE A 107 -13.04 -10.23 -10.50
C ILE A 107 -13.49 -11.34 -9.56
N ASP A 108 -14.63 -11.12 -8.92
CA ASP A 108 -15.26 -12.04 -8.00
C ASP A 108 -16.63 -12.42 -8.52
N PHE A 109 -16.96 -13.68 -8.44
CA PHE A 109 -18.26 -14.23 -8.75
C PHE A 109 -18.92 -14.78 -7.50
N ASP A 110 -20.22 -14.53 -7.37
CA ASP A 110 -21.09 -15.09 -6.34
C ASP A 110 -22.18 -15.89 -7.04
N TYR A 111 -22.18 -17.19 -6.77
CA TYR A 111 -23.02 -18.15 -7.46
C TYR A 111 -23.85 -18.99 -6.49
N ASN A 112 -25.16 -18.89 -6.59
CA ASN A 112 -26.13 -19.60 -5.77
C ASN A 112 -26.90 -20.60 -6.63
N PRO A 113 -26.31 -21.78 -6.99
CA PRO A 113 -26.97 -22.76 -7.84
C PRO A 113 -28.24 -23.31 -7.21
N THR A 114 -28.21 -23.52 -5.90
CA THR A 114 -29.34 -24.03 -5.08
C THR A 114 -29.40 -23.28 -3.75
N PRO A 115 -30.48 -23.36 -2.98
CA PRO A 115 -30.53 -22.78 -1.63
C PRO A 115 -29.53 -23.40 -0.63
N ALA A 116 -28.96 -24.55 -0.96
CA ALA A 116 -28.00 -25.26 -0.11
C ALA A 116 -26.54 -24.84 -0.39
N HIS A 117 -26.23 -24.31 -1.56
CA HIS A 117 -24.86 -23.97 -2.00
C HIS A 117 -24.72 -22.49 -2.26
N HIS A 118 -23.69 -21.89 -1.69
CA HIS A 118 -23.25 -20.54 -1.95
C HIS A 118 -21.77 -20.54 -2.33
N ILE A 119 -21.51 -20.53 -3.63
CA ILE A 119 -20.18 -20.67 -4.20
C ILE A 119 -19.64 -19.28 -4.52
N LYS A 120 -18.44 -18.99 -4.05
CA LYS A 120 -17.67 -17.80 -4.45
C LYS A 120 -16.39 -18.23 -5.13
N PHE A 121 -16.06 -17.60 -6.22
CA PHE A 121 -14.81 -17.83 -6.92
C PHE A 121 -14.36 -16.56 -7.62
N GLY A 122 -13.07 -16.43 -7.82
CA GLY A 122 -12.53 -15.25 -8.44
C GLY A 122 -11.06 -15.36 -8.74
N THR A 123 -10.56 -14.32 -9.39
CA THR A 123 -9.13 -14.14 -9.68
C THR A 123 -8.75 -12.69 -9.52
N GLY A 124 -7.51 -12.48 -9.10
CA GLY A 124 -6.92 -11.16 -8.93
C GLY A 124 -5.54 -11.09 -9.56
N TYR A 125 -5.18 -9.90 -10.00
CA TYR A 125 -3.85 -9.55 -10.44
C TYR A 125 -3.45 -8.25 -9.77
N LEU A 126 -2.24 -8.21 -9.20
CA LEU A 126 -1.68 -7.05 -8.56
C LEU A 126 -0.26 -6.81 -9.07
N PHE A 127 -0.04 -5.65 -9.62
CA PHE A 127 1.27 -5.18 -10.05
C PHE A 127 1.79 -4.16 -9.04
N HIS A 128 2.92 -4.46 -8.45
CA HIS A 128 3.64 -3.58 -7.54
C HIS A 128 4.83 -2.93 -8.22
N ARG A 129 4.99 -1.66 -8.00
CA ARG A 129 6.23 -0.93 -8.29
C ARG A 129 6.73 -0.29 -7.00
N PHE A 130 7.75 -0.89 -6.42
CA PHE A 130 8.45 -0.35 -5.27
C PHE A 130 9.54 0.62 -5.74
N GLN A 131 9.61 1.75 -5.09
CA GLN A 131 10.73 2.66 -5.16
C GLN A 131 11.39 2.61 -3.79
N PRO A 132 12.42 1.75 -3.62
CA PRO A 132 13.18 1.71 -2.38
C PRO A 132 13.95 3.02 -2.23
N ASP A 133 14.42 3.26 -1.02
CA ASP A 133 15.00 4.51 -0.57
C ASP A 133 15.95 5.18 -1.54
N VAL A 134 15.66 6.43 -1.81
CA VAL A 134 16.58 7.38 -2.44
C VAL A 134 17.01 8.35 -1.36
N THR A 135 18.26 8.28 -0.96
CA THR A 135 18.81 9.18 0.04
C THR A 135 19.71 10.21 -0.64
N THR A 136 19.46 11.48 -0.36
CA THR A 136 20.31 12.58 -0.76
C THR A 136 20.82 13.29 0.49
N SER A 137 22.12 13.35 0.67
CA SER A 137 22.74 14.05 1.80
C SER A 137 23.55 15.23 1.30
N VAL A 138 23.38 16.38 1.94
CA VAL A 138 24.11 17.62 1.65
C VAL A 138 24.94 17.98 2.88
N ILE A 139 26.22 18.24 2.64
CA ILE A 139 27.13 18.73 3.67
C ILE A 139 27.69 20.07 3.15
N SER A 140 27.51 21.12 3.95
CA SER A 140 28.02 22.45 3.62
C SER A 140 28.70 23.02 4.84
N ASP A 141 29.99 23.38 4.69
CA ASP A 141 30.81 24.01 5.70
C ASP A 141 31.26 25.38 5.20
N LYS A 142 31.18 26.41 6.05
CA LYS A 142 31.55 27.77 5.75
C LYS A 142 32.35 28.39 6.89
N THR A 143 33.37 29.17 6.55
CA THR A 143 34.11 30.01 7.49
C THR A 143 34.04 31.46 7.01
N ASP A 144 33.51 32.35 7.87
CA ASP A 144 33.32 33.78 7.56
C ASP A 144 32.70 34.03 6.17
N ASN A 145 31.60 33.33 5.87
CA ASN A 145 30.87 33.31 4.59
C ASN A 145 31.67 32.73 3.39
N ARG A 146 32.90 32.29 3.56
CA ARG A 146 33.60 31.49 2.54
C ARG A 146 33.16 30.05 2.57
N ILE A 147 32.83 29.49 1.43
CA ILE A 147 32.46 28.07 1.29
C ILE A 147 33.76 27.25 1.35
N ASP A 148 33.96 26.47 2.39
CA ASP A 148 35.05 25.53 2.56
C ASP A 148 34.69 24.15 1.99
N ARG A 149 33.43 23.76 2.10
CA ARG A 149 32.91 22.49 1.59
C ARG A 149 31.44 22.67 1.19
N ASP A 150 31.06 22.17 0.02
CA ASP A 150 29.67 22.03 -0.41
C ASP A 150 29.57 20.77 -1.25
N THR A 151 29.02 19.70 -0.68
CA THR A 151 29.05 18.38 -1.29
C THR A 151 27.68 17.72 -1.13
N THR A 152 27.14 17.23 -2.23
CA THR A 152 25.91 16.46 -2.26
C THR A 152 26.23 15.00 -2.58
N TYR A 153 25.79 14.10 -1.71
CA TYR A 153 25.88 12.66 -1.89
C TYR A 153 24.51 12.13 -2.29
N HIS A 154 24.46 11.37 -3.37
CA HIS A 154 23.28 10.65 -3.78
C HIS A 154 23.52 9.16 -3.60
N ASN A 155 22.79 8.55 -2.72
CA ASN A 155 22.64 7.10 -2.68
C ASN A 155 21.34 6.75 -3.42
N ALA A 156 21.36 6.80 -4.72
CA ALA A 156 20.28 6.35 -5.54
C ALA A 156 20.54 4.88 -5.90
N ASN A 157 20.14 3.97 -5.05
CA ASN A 157 19.86 2.61 -5.52
C ASN A 157 18.55 2.70 -6.32
N ASN A 158 18.67 3.21 -7.54
CA ASN A 158 17.56 3.59 -8.41
C ASN A 158 16.87 2.36 -9.05
N SER A 159 17.11 1.17 -8.52
CA SER A 159 16.49 -0.07 -8.95
C SER A 159 15.06 -0.12 -8.44
N ARG A 160 14.14 0.38 -9.25
CA ARG A 160 12.72 0.11 -9.06
C ARG A 160 12.51 -1.39 -9.07
N ILE A 161 11.89 -1.90 -8.03
CA ILE A 161 11.53 -3.31 -7.93
C ILE A 161 10.10 -3.45 -8.42
N HIS A 162 9.91 -4.36 -9.36
CA HIS A 162 8.59 -4.72 -9.86
C HIS A 162 8.22 -6.11 -9.34
N ALA A 163 6.99 -6.26 -8.88
CA ALA A 163 6.46 -7.53 -8.49
C ALA A 163 5.05 -7.73 -9.07
N HIS A 164 4.72 -8.97 -9.33
CA HIS A 164 3.45 -9.40 -9.89
C HIS A 164 2.85 -10.45 -8.97
N GLU A 165 1.62 -10.24 -8.57
CA GLU A 165 0.86 -11.22 -7.81
C GLU A 165 -0.38 -11.63 -8.60
N VAL A 166 -0.58 -12.94 -8.76
CA VAL A 166 -1.77 -13.53 -9.36
C VAL A 166 -2.42 -14.41 -8.30
N THR A 167 -3.70 -14.21 -8.09
CA THR A 167 -4.48 -15.02 -7.16
C THR A 167 -5.66 -15.65 -7.87
N ALA A 168 -6.03 -16.86 -7.47
CA ALA A 168 -7.28 -17.51 -7.87
C ALA A 168 -7.85 -18.25 -6.67
N TYR A 169 -9.15 -18.14 -6.46
CA TYR A 169 -9.79 -18.82 -5.35
C TYR A 169 -11.15 -19.39 -5.74
N ALA A 170 -11.57 -20.42 -5.01
CA ALA A 170 -12.93 -20.93 -5.00
C ALA A 170 -13.30 -21.38 -3.59
N GLU A 171 -14.52 -21.08 -3.17
CA GLU A 171 -15.08 -21.54 -1.90
C GLU A 171 -16.56 -21.90 -2.05
N ASP A 172 -17.01 -22.90 -1.32
CA ASP A 172 -18.43 -23.26 -1.21
C ASP A 172 -18.87 -23.29 0.25
N ASN A 173 -19.85 -22.48 0.57
CA ASN A 173 -20.55 -22.52 1.84
C ASN A 173 -21.86 -23.26 1.65
N PHE A 174 -21.85 -24.54 2.02
CA PHE A 174 -23.00 -25.41 1.78
C PHE A 174 -23.62 -25.96 3.05
N LYS A 175 -24.91 -26.22 2.95
CA LYS A 175 -25.75 -26.75 4.04
C LYS A 175 -26.00 -28.24 3.84
N ILE A 176 -25.71 -29.01 4.87
CA ILE A 176 -26.04 -30.45 4.93
C ILE A 176 -27.19 -30.63 5.93
N GLY A 177 -28.37 -30.86 5.38
CA GLY A 177 -29.59 -30.91 6.19
C GLY A 177 -29.91 -29.56 6.85
N SER A 178 -30.54 -29.61 8.03
CA SER A 178 -30.94 -28.38 8.75
C SER A 178 -29.92 -27.88 9.77
N ARG A 179 -28.90 -28.69 10.12
CA ARG A 179 -28.05 -28.45 11.29
C ARG A 179 -26.57 -28.22 10.97
N LEU A 180 -26.07 -28.71 9.83
CA LEU A 180 -24.65 -28.63 9.50
C LEU A 180 -24.45 -27.65 8.36
N ARG A 181 -23.50 -26.71 8.56
CA ARG A 181 -22.95 -25.84 7.50
C ARG A 181 -21.47 -26.09 7.41
N LEU A 182 -20.97 -26.28 6.20
CA LEU A 182 -19.56 -26.42 5.89
C LEU A 182 -19.14 -25.29 4.96
N ASN A 183 -17.98 -24.73 5.20
CA ASN A 183 -17.29 -23.86 4.25
C ASN A 183 -15.99 -24.55 3.86
N LEU A 184 -15.83 -24.83 2.58
CA LEU A 184 -14.63 -25.38 1.99
C LEU A 184 -14.09 -24.38 0.96
N GLY A 185 -12.84 -24.01 1.10
CA GLY A 185 -12.21 -23.04 0.20
C GLY A 185 -10.78 -23.41 -0.13
N LEU A 186 -10.33 -22.92 -1.26
CA LEU A 186 -8.96 -23.02 -1.73
C LEU A 186 -8.55 -21.69 -2.35
N LEU A 187 -7.40 -21.18 -1.93
CA LEU A 187 -6.74 -20.02 -2.55
C LEU A 187 -5.38 -20.46 -3.09
N LEU A 188 -5.13 -20.13 -4.34
CA LEU A 188 -3.83 -20.23 -5.00
C LEU A 188 -3.29 -18.81 -5.18
N SER A 189 -2.04 -18.58 -4.80
CA SER A 189 -1.32 -17.32 -5.01
C SER A 189 0.04 -17.60 -5.64
N LEU A 190 0.35 -16.88 -6.70
CA LEU A 190 1.66 -16.83 -7.35
C LEU A 190 2.22 -15.41 -7.23
N PHE A 191 3.35 -15.26 -6.56
CA PHE A 191 4.06 -13.99 -6.43
C PHE A 191 5.40 -14.09 -7.17
N HIS A 192 5.63 -13.17 -8.11
CA HIS A 192 6.85 -13.07 -8.91
C HIS A 192 7.56 -11.75 -8.63
N VAL A 193 8.83 -11.81 -8.24
CA VAL A 193 9.69 -10.65 -7.98
C VAL A 193 11.15 -11.00 -8.27
N GLN A 194 11.86 -10.14 -9.00
CA GLN A 194 13.31 -10.29 -9.25
C GLN A 194 13.71 -11.71 -9.67
N ASP A 195 13.09 -12.25 -10.69
CA ASP A 195 13.35 -13.60 -11.23
C ASP A 195 13.03 -14.77 -10.26
N GLN A 196 12.36 -14.49 -9.14
CA GLN A 196 11.91 -15.51 -8.18
C GLN A 196 10.39 -15.67 -8.23
N ASN A 197 9.94 -16.92 -8.15
CA ASN A 197 8.53 -17.27 -8.09
C ASN A 197 8.20 -17.94 -6.75
N TYR A 198 7.15 -17.46 -6.11
CA TYR A 198 6.64 -18.01 -4.85
C TYR A 198 5.20 -18.46 -5.07
N LEU A 199 4.98 -19.77 -4.96
CA LEU A 199 3.66 -20.39 -5.09
C LEU A 199 3.13 -20.74 -3.70
N SER A 200 1.90 -20.37 -3.42
CA SER A 200 1.21 -20.69 -2.17
C SER A 200 -0.15 -21.31 -2.46
N LEU A 201 -0.43 -22.43 -1.79
CA LEU A 201 -1.73 -23.08 -1.79
C LEU A 201 -2.29 -23.06 -0.38
N GLN A 202 -3.48 -22.45 -0.22
CA GLN A 202 -4.08 -22.18 1.09
C GLN A 202 -5.47 -22.80 1.16
N PRO A 203 -5.61 -24.06 1.65
CA PRO A 203 -6.90 -24.67 1.92
C PRO A 203 -7.56 -24.04 3.16
N ARG A 204 -8.87 -23.89 3.12
CA ARG A 204 -9.68 -23.37 4.22
C ARG A 204 -10.86 -24.31 4.46
N ILE A 205 -11.06 -24.69 5.72
CA ILE A 205 -12.17 -25.56 6.12
C ILE A 205 -12.75 -25.00 7.41
N SER A 206 -14.06 -24.80 7.42
CA SER A 206 -14.79 -24.51 8.65
C SER A 206 -16.12 -25.24 8.66
N ALA A 207 -16.56 -25.65 9.86
CA ALA A 207 -17.82 -26.34 10.06
C ALA A 207 -18.59 -25.68 11.20
N ARG A 208 -19.89 -25.55 11.02
CA ARG A 208 -20.83 -25.09 12.05
C ARG A 208 -21.95 -26.09 12.20
N TYR A 209 -22.08 -26.66 13.39
CA TYR A 209 -23.11 -27.61 13.71
C TYR A 209 -24.05 -27.08 14.79
N GLN A 210 -25.33 -27.02 14.50
CA GLN A 210 -26.37 -26.58 15.44
C GLN A 210 -26.86 -27.79 16.27
N LEU A 211 -26.49 -27.84 17.54
CA LEU A 211 -26.87 -28.89 18.48
C LEU A 211 -28.34 -28.79 18.85
N ASN A 212 -28.81 -27.58 19.21
CA ASN A 212 -30.19 -27.26 19.49
C ASN A 212 -30.49 -25.81 19.07
N LYS A 213 -31.69 -25.25 19.45
CA LYS A 213 -32.05 -23.87 19.06
C LYS A 213 -31.14 -22.79 19.63
N ASP A 214 -30.46 -23.08 20.74
CA ASP A 214 -29.69 -22.10 21.53
C ASP A 214 -28.19 -22.32 21.42
N ILE A 215 -27.73 -23.50 20.95
CA ILE A 215 -26.30 -23.88 20.90
C ILE A 215 -25.90 -24.25 19.48
N THR A 216 -24.90 -23.55 18.97
CA THR A 216 -24.26 -23.80 17.67
C THR A 216 -22.76 -23.93 17.81
#